data_81a246eac756b9ee8943027b77128949
#
_entry.id   81a246eac756b9ee8943027b77128949
#
_cell.length_a   1.000
_cell.length_b   1.000
_cell.length_c   1.000
_cell.angle_alpha   90.00
_cell.angle_beta   90.00
_cell.angle_gamma   90.00
#
_symmetry.space_group_name_H-M   'P 1'
#
loop_
_entity.id
_entity.type
_entity.pdbx_description
1 polymer ?
#
loop_
_entity_poly.entity_id
_entity_poly.type
_entity_poly.pdbx_seq_one_letter_code
_entity_poly.pdbx_strand_id
1 'polypeptide(L)'
;MEIIDKNLLDTVSVAAKSSERLRMNHNFHETLEAPCQRMLNALEPGTFVPIHRHRHTAETYILLRGKLKIFFYNEEKVIIEEEVLDQSHGCYGVHIPAGVWHSMEVLEPGTIIFETKDGPYTPITEQDILK
;
A
#
# COMPACT_ATOMS: atom_id res chain seq x y z
N MET A 1 6.59 17.30 15.82
CA MET A 1 7.00 15.87 15.90
C MET A 1 5.76 15.01 15.99
N GLU A 2 5.73 13.93 15.20
CA GLU A 2 4.64 12.95 15.22
C GLU A 2 5.18 11.60 15.67
N ILE A 3 4.46 10.90 16.55
CA ILE A 3 4.87 9.58 17.04
C ILE A 3 3.98 8.53 16.38
N ILE A 4 4.60 7.52 15.79
CA ILE A 4 3.90 6.37 15.23
C ILE A 4 3.76 5.35 16.35
N ASP A 5 2.61 5.37 17.01
CA ASP A 5 2.31 4.51 18.16
C ASP A 5 0.98 3.80 17.98
N LYS A 6 0.60 3.00 18.97
CA LYS A 6 -0.66 2.25 18.95
C LYS A 6 -1.87 3.18 18.74
N ASN A 7 -1.88 4.34 19.38
CA ASN A 7 -3.01 5.26 19.27
C ASN A 7 -3.16 5.79 17.83
N LEU A 8 -2.07 6.16 17.19
CA LEU A 8 -2.12 6.60 15.79
C LEU A 8 -2.60 5.48 14.88
N LEU A 9 -2.05 4.27 15.04
CA LEU A 9 -2.45 3.13 14.22
C LEU A 9 -3.94 2.80 14.41
N ASP A 10 -4.42 2.81 15.63
CA ASP A 10 -5.84 2.56 15.93
C ASP A 10 -6.74 3.62 15.29
N THR A 11 -6.35 4.89 15.36
CA THR A 11 -7.11 6.00 14.76
C THR A 11 -7.24 5.84 13.24
N VAL A 12 -6.15 5.52 12.56
CA VAL A 12 -6.17 5.36 11.09
C VAL A 12 -6.97 4.11 10.71
N SER A 13 -6.86 3.02 11.49
CA SER A 13 -7.63 1.79 11.27
C SER A 13 -9.14 2.03 11.41
N VAL A 14 -9.57 2.76 12.42
CA VAL A 14 -10.99 3.11 12.61
C VAL A 14 -11.50 3.89 11.41
N ALA A 15 -10.72 4.85 10.92
CA ALA A 15 -11.09 5.62 9.75
C ALA A 15 -11.20 4.74 8.49
N ALA A 16 -10.30 3.77 8.32
CA ALA A 16 -10.34 2.83 7.20
C ALA A 16 -11.61 1.97 7.23
N LYS A 17 -11.99 1.47 8.41
CA LYS A 17 -13.20 0.65 8.59
C LYS A 17 -14.48 1.41 8.26
N SER A 18 -14.49 2.72 8.46
CA SER A 18 -15.63 3.59 8.18
C SER A 18 -15.62 4.16 6.76
N SER A 19 -14.57 3.95 6.01
CA SER A 19 -14.43 4.41 4.63
C SER A 19 -15.15 3.47 3.67
N GLU A 20 -15.84 4.02 2.67
CA GLU A 20 -16.44 3.22 1.61
C GLU A 20 -15.40 2.40 0.85
N ARG A 21 -14.16 2.91 0.75
CA ARG A 21 -13.06 2.23 0.09
C ARG A 21 -12.37 1.20 0.98
N LEU A 22 -12.72 1.13 2.28
CA LEU A 22 -12.09 0.25 3.26
C LEU A 22 -10.59 0.46 3.38
N ARG A 23 -10.16 1.71 3.23
CA ARG A 23 -8.76 2.12 3.40
C ARG A 23 -8.66 3.61 3.75
N MET A 24 -7.56 3.97 4.41
CA MET A 24 -7.30 5.35 4.82
C MET A 24 -5.80 5.60 4.87
N ASN A 25 -5.38 6.71 4.29
CA ASN A 25 -3.99 7.17 4.36
C ASN A 25 -3.82 8.15 5.51
N HIS A 26 -2.65 8.14 6.11
CA HIS A 26 -2.18 9.20 6.99
C HIS A 26 -0.82 9.65 6.47
N ASN A 27 -0.76 10.85 5.89
CA ASN A 27 0.44 11.35 5.21
C ASN A 27 1.36 12.09 6.15
N PHE A 28 2.65 11.81 6.09
CA PHE A 28 3.68 12.55 6.83
C PHE A 28 4.31 13.66 5.97
N HIS A 29 4.21 13.56 4.64
CA HIS A 29 4.62 14.62 3.75
C HIS A 29 3.60 15.76 3.77
N GLU A 30 4.10 16.99 3.70
CA GLU A 30 3.25 18.18 3.90
C GLU A 30 2.29 18.42 2.74
N THR A 31 2.72 18.14 1.51
CA THR A 31 1.92 18.36 0.30
C THR A 31 2.11 17.21 -0.67
N LEU A 32 1.20 17.08 -1.63
CA LEU A 32 1.29 16.09 -2.69
C LEU A 32 2.46 16.38 -3.67
N GLU A 33 3.02 17.59 -3.60
CA GLU A 33 4.18 17.99 -4.40
C GLU A 33 5.51 17.48 -3.79
N ALA A 34 5.48 16.95 -2.58
CA ALA A 34 6.69 16.50 -1.91
C ALA A 34 7.46 15.47 -2.74
N PRO A 35 8.79 15.63 -2.89
CA PRO A 35 9.59 14.69 -3.69
C PRO A 35 9.75 13.33 -3.03
N CYS A 36 9.45 13.21 -1.75
CA CYS A 36 9.41 11.94 -1.03
C CYS A 36 8.07 11.81 -0.33
N GLN A 37 7.28 10.82 -0.72
CA GLN A 37 5.97 10.54 -0.14
C GLN A 37 6.14 9.50 0.95
N ARG A 38 5.60 9.78 2.15
CA ARG A 38 5.69 8.90 3.32
C ARG A 38 4.35 8.88 4.02
N MET A 39 3.80 7.69 4.22
CA MET A 39 2.45 7.58 4.76
C MET A 39 2.20 6.25 5.47
N LEU A 40 1.23 6.26 6.37
CA LEU A 40 0.58 5.04 6.80
C LEU A 40 -0.58 4.76 5.86
N ASN A 41 -0.82 3.50 5.57
CA ASN A 41 -1.98 3.03 4.85
C ASN A 41 -2.67 1.99 5.73
N ALA A 42 -3.85 2.31 6.23
CA ALA A 42 -4.70 1.35 6.91
C ALA A 42 -5.62 0.71 5.88
N LEU A 43 -5.64 -0.61 5.87
CA LEU A 43 -6.30 -1.41 4.84
C LEU A 43 -7.17 -2.47 5.49
N GLU A 44 -8.42 -2.59 5.03
CA GLU A 44 -9.34 -3.60 5.55
C GLU A 44 -9.62 -4.68 4.51
N PRO A 45 -9.94 -5.92 4.92
CA PRO A 45 -10.36 -6.96 3.99
C PRO A 45 -11.55 -6.47 3.16
N GLY A 46 -11.50 -6.74 1.87
CA GLY A 46 -12.51 -6.28 0.92
C GLY A 46 -12.15 -4.99 0.20
N THR A 47 -11.11 -4.27 0.64
CA THR A 47 -10.65 -3.10 -0.14
C THR A 47 -10.19 -3.55 -1.53
N PHE A 48 -10.67 -2.85 -2.54
CA PHE A 48 -10.33 -3.18 -3.93
C PHE A 48 -9.11 -2.37 -4.39
N VAL A 49 -8.09 -3.09 -4.84
CA VAL A 49 -6.89 -2.49 -5.44
C VAL A 49 -6.73 -3.08 -6.84
N PRO A 50 -6.88 -2.28 -7.90
CA PRO A 50 -6.73 -2.81 -9.26
C PRO A 50 -5.29 -3.24 -9.52
N ILE A 51 -5.09 -4.05 -10.56
CA ILE A 51 -3.75 -4.35 -11.06
C ILE A 51 -3.24 -3.05 -11.69
N HIS A 52 -2.19 -2.47 -11.12
CA HIS A 52 -1.68 -1.16 -11.54
C HIS A 52 -0.16 -1.12 -11.45
N ARG A 53 0.40 -0.07 -12.00
CA ARG A 53 1.82 0.24 -11.86
C ARG A 53 2.00 1.73 -11.62
N HIS A 54 3.13 2.08 -11.02
CA HIS A 54 3.64 3.44 -10.97
C HIS A 54 4.79 3.49 -11.97
N ARG A 55 4.57 4.14 -13.11
CA ARG A 55 5.46 4.04 -14.26
C ARG A 55 6.87 4.52 -13.98
N HIS A 56 7.00 5.58 -13.17
CA HIS A 56 8.27 6.28 -12.98
C HIS A 56 8.77 6.28 -11.53
N THR A 57 8.02 5.69 -10.61
CA THR A 57 8.37 5.73 -9.20
C THR A 57 8.35 4.34 -8.58
N ALA A 58 9.35 4.07 -7.75
CA ALA A 58 9.36 2.88 -6.92
C ALA A 58 8.63 3.16 -5.60
N GLU A 59 8.16 2.11 -4.95
CA GLU A 59 7.57 2.22 -3.63
C GLU A 59 8.00 1.07 -2.74
N THR A 60 8.02 1.32 -1.43
CA THR A 60 8.37 0.31 -0.44
C THR A 60 7.30 0.26 0.63
N TYR A 61 6.84 -0.94 0.96
CA TYR A 61 5.89 -1.18 2.03
C TYR A 61 6.55 -1.93 3.17
N ILE A 62 6.33 -1.48 4.41
CA ILE A 62 6.70 -2.22 5.62
C ILE A 62 5.43 -2.48 6.41
N LEU A 63 5.18 -3.75 6.73
CA LEU A 63 4.00 -4.16 7.49
C LEU A 63 4.19 -3.79 8.97
N LEU A 64 3.28 -2.99 9.50
CA LEU A 64 3.24 -2.64 10.92
C LEU A 64 2.28 -3.53 11.71
N ARG A 65 1.17 -3.93 11.10
CA ARG A 65 0.14 -4.81 11.68
C ARG A 65 -0.54 -5.63 10.61
N GLY A 66 -1.12 -6.76 11.01
CA GLY A 66 -2.00 -7.52 10.15
C GLY A 66 -1.26 -8.44 9.19
N LYS A 67 -1.88 -8.66 8.04
CA LYS A 67 -1.37 -9.58 7.05
C LYS A 67 -1.82 -9.13 5.67
N LEU A 68 -0.89 -9.09 4.72
CA LEU A 68 -1.13 -8.54 3.39
C LEU A 68 -0.48 -9.43 2.34
N LYS A 69 -1.24 -9.77 1.30
CA LYS A 69 -0.72 -10.53 0.17
C LYS A 69 -0.47 -9.59 -1.00
N ILE A 70 0.72 -9.66 -1.59
CA ILE A 70 1.11 -8.86 -2.75
C ILE A 70 1.23 -9.78 -3.95
N PHE A 71 0.67 -9.33 -5.08
CA PHE A 71 0.74 -10.05 -6.35
C PHE A 71 1.48 -9.21 -7.37
N PHE A 72 2.38 -9.88 -8.12
CA PHE A 72 3.06 -9.27 -9.27
C PHE A 72 2.58 -9.96 -10.54
N TYR A 73 2.37 -9.16 -11.59
CA TYR A 73 1.77 -9.63 -12.85
C TYR A 73 2.64 -9.27 -14.03
N ASN A 74 2.52 -10.05 -15.11
CA ASN A 74 2.99 -9.63 -16.42
C ASN A 74 1.88 -8.85 -17.14
N GLU A 75 2.15 -8.41 -18.37
CA GLU A 75 1.20 -7.61 -19.15
C GLU A 75 -0.06 -8.39 -19.58
N GLU A 76 -0.01 -9.73 -19.57
CA GLU A 76 -1.14 -10.58 -19.85
C GLU A 76 -1.97 -10.93 -18.61
N LYS A 77 -1.74 -10.22 -17.50
CA LYS A 77 -2.41 -10.43 -16.20
C LYS A 77 -2.13 -11.79 -15.57
N VAL A 78 -1.02 -12.41 -15.94
CA VAL A 78 -0.59 -13.66 -15.30
C VAL A 78 0.21 -13.32 -14.06
N ILE A 79 -0.14 -13.93 -12.93
CA ILE A 79 0.62 -13.80 -11.68
C ILE A 79 1.98 -14.47 -11.89
N ILE A 80 3.06 -13.70 -11.75
CA ILE A 80 4.42 -14.20 -11.88
C ILE A 80 5.10 -14.40 -10.53
N GLU A 81 4.59 -13.72 -9.50
CA GLU A 81 5.12 -13.83 -8.15
C GLU A 81 4.06 -13.40 -7.16
N GLU A 82 4.00 -14.03 -6.00
CA GLU A 82 3.16 -13.59 -4.90
C GLU A 82 3.88 -13.78 -3.57
N GLU A 83 3.65 -12.86 -2.65
CA GLU A 83 4.25 -12.88 -1.32
C GLU A 83 3.21 -12.50 -0.27
N VAL A 84 3.27 -13.15 0.88
CA VAL A 84 2.46 -12.78 2.04
C VAL A 84 3.35 -12.05 3.04
N LEU A 85 3.01 -10.80 3.32
CA LEU A 85 3.65 -10.04 4.39
C LEU A 85 3.00 -10.46 5.71
N ASP A 86 3.80 -11.06 6.58
CA ASP A 86 3.37 -11.60 7.86
C ASP A 86 4.56 -11.63 8.80
N GLN A 87 4.53 -10.78 9.83
CA GLN A 87 5.64 -10.66 10.78
C GLN A 87 5.92 -11.98 11.50
N SER A 88 4.89 -12.77 11.78
CA SER A 88 5.06 -14.06 12.46
C SER A 88 5.82 -15.10 11.62
N HIS A 89 5.86 -14.91 10.30
CA HIS A 89 6.59 -15.77 9.37
C HIS A 89 7.87 -15.11 8.84
N GLY A 90 8.25 -13.97 9.42
CA GLY A 90 9.51 -13.30 9.06
C GLY A 90 9.49 -12.56 7.73
N CYS A 91 8.31 -12.24 7.20
CA CYS A 91 8.16 -11.46 5.97
C CYS A 91 7.57 -10.10 6.31
N TYR A 92 8.39 -9.06 6.24
CA TYR A 92 8.07 -7.75 6.83
C TYR A 92 7.65 -6.69 5.82
N GLY A 93 8.05 -6.82 4.58
CA GLY A 93 7.77 -5.77 3.60
C GLY A 93 8.16 -6.16 2.19
N VAL A 94 7.96 -5.23 1.27
CA VAL A 94 8.25 -5.44 -0.15
C VAL A 94 8.71 -4.11 -0.76
N HIS A 95 9.69 -4.19 -1.64
CA HIS A 95 10.09 -3.07 -2.49
C HIS A 95 9.60 -3.35 -3.91
N ILE A 96 8.80 -2.44 -4.44
CA ILE A 96 8.19 -2.57 -5.76
C ILE A 96 8.87 -1.58 -6.70
N PRO A 97 9.68 -2.08 -7.67
CA PRO A 97 10.34 -1.20 -8.64
C PRO A 97 9.34 -0.44 -9.50
N ALA A 98 9.78 0.67 -10.06
CA ALA A 98 8.98 1.43 -11.01
C ALA A 98 8.56 0.56 -12.21
N GLY A 99 7.33 0.71 -12.64
CA GLY A 99 6.80 0.03 -13.82
C GLY A 99 6.29 -1.40 -13.58
N VAL A 100 6.39 -1.93 -12.38
CA VAL A 100 5.96 -3.30 -12.08
C VAL A 100 4.46 -3.34 -11.82
N TRP A 101 3.76 -4.21 -12.56
CA TRP A 101 2.33 -4.44 -12.36
C TRP A 101 2.10 -5.22 -11.09
N HIS A 102 1.25 -4.69 -10.21
CA HIS A 102 0.98 -5.31 -8.92
C HIS A 102 -0.43 -5.02 -8.40
N SER A 103 -0.85 -5.82 -7.46
CA SER A 103 -2.06 -5.61 -6.67
C SER A 103 -1.87 -6.22 -5.28
N MET A 104 -2.86 -6.09 -4.43
CA MET A 104 -2.79 -6.64 -3.08
C MET A 104 -4.15 -7.16 -2.62
N GLU A 105 -4.11 -8.06 -1.67
CA GLU A 105 -5.28 -8.57 -0.96
C GLU A 105 -4.99 -8.49 0.54
N VAL A 106 -5.90 -7.86 1.27
CA VAL A 106 -5.79 -7.72 2.72
C VAL A 106 -6.37 -8.97 3.37
N LEU A 107 -5.55 -9.67 4.16
CA LEU A 107 -5.92 -10.96 4.75
C LEU A 107 -6.45 -10.85 6.18
N GLU A 108 -6.19 -9.75 6.89
CA GLU A 108 -6.65 -9.55 8.26
C GLU A 108 -7.20 -8.15 8.47
N PRO A 109 -8.24 -7.99 9.33
CA PRO A 109 -8.67 -6.66 9.76
C PRO A 109 -7.56 -5.92 10.50
N GLY A 110 -7.55 -4.60 10.41
CA GLY A 110 -6.56 -3.78 11.11
C GLY A 110 -5.18 -3.80 10.48
N THR A 111 -5.04 -4.24 9.24
CA THR A 111 -3.76 -4.25 8.53
C THR A 111 -3.30 -2.82 8.27
N ILE A 112 -2.03 -2.54 8.59
CA ILE A 112 -1.41 -1.24 8.36
C ILE A 112 -0.03 -1.45 7.80
N ILE A 113 0.26 -0.71 6.72
CA ILE A 113 1.60 -0.62 6.15
C ILE A 113 2.12 0.81 6.29
N PHE A 114 3.44 0.93 6.44
CA PHE A 114 4.15 2.17 6.19
C PHE A 114 4.65 2.13 4.76
N GLU A 115 4.26 3.13 3.99
CA GLU A 115 4.60 3.21 2.58
C GLU A 115 5.47 4.43 2.32
N THR A 116 6.57 4.22 1.60
CA THR A 116 7.36 5.32 1.03
C THR A 116 7.38 5.17 -0.48
N LYS A 117 7.30 6.28 -1.18
CA LYS A 117 7.49 6.30 -2.62
C LYS A 117 8.00 7.65 -3.08
N ASP A 118 8.65 7.64 -4.22
CA ASP A 118 9.10 8.87 -4.83
C ASP A 118 7.89 9.72 -5.24
N GLY A 119 7.98 11.02 -4.99
CA GLY A 119 7.00 11.99 -5.44
C GLY A 119 7.49 12.76 -6.65
N PRO A 120 6.76 13.78 -7.04
CA PRO A 120 5.47 14.17 -6.48
C PRO A 120 4.33 13.18 -6.78
N TYR A 121 3.20 13.35 -6.09
CA TYR A 121 2.03 12.52 -6.33
C TYR A 121 1.53 12.72 -7.77
N THR A 122 1.29 11.61 -8.45
CA THR A 122 0.67 11.59 -9.78
C THR A 122 -0.47 10.57 -9.75
N PRO A 123 -1.70 10.98 -10.05
CA PRO A 123 -2.81 10.03 -10.12
C PRO A 123 -2.54 8.94 -11.15
N ILE A 124 -2.98 7.73 -10.85
CA ILE A 124 -2.90 6.61 -11.77
C ILE A 124 -3.89 6.84 -12.91
N THR A 125 -3.43 6.72 -14.16
CA THR A 125 -4.27 6.82 -15.36
C THR A 125 -4.66 5.43 -15.84
N GLU A 126 -5.61 5.37 -16.78
CA GLU A 126 -6.06 4.10 -17.37
C GLU A 126 -4.93 3.29 -18.02
N GLN A 127 -3.90 3.97 -18.52
CA GLN A 127 -2.73 3.32 -19.13
C GLN A 127 -1.91 2.52 -18.11
N ASP A 128 -2.04 2.85 -16.83
CA ASP A 128 -1.31 2.22 -15.75
C ASP A 128 -2.20 1.33 -14.87
N ILE A 129 -3.34 0.92 -15.42
CA ILE A 129 -4.27 -0.05 -14.83
C ILE A 129 -4.50 -1.16 -15.87
N LEU A 130 -4.33 -2.41 -15.47
CA LEU A 130 -4.70 -3.57 -16.29
C LEU A 130 -6.15 -3.94 -16.00
N LYS A 131 -6.95 -3.93 -17.02
CA LYS A 131 -8.38 -4.28 -16.92
C LYS A 131 -8.66 -5.72 -17.31
#